data_e8cdfe384522586c8a1ba8406f88c1a1
#
_entry.id   e8cdfe384522586c8a1ba8406f88c1a1
#
_cell.length_a   1.000
_cell.length_b   1.000
_cell.length_c   1.000
_cell.angle_alpha   90.00
_cell.angle_beta   90.00
_cell.angle_gamma   90.00
#
_symmetry.space_group_name_H-M   'P 1'
#
loop_
_entity.id
_entity.type
_entity.pdbx_description
1 polymer ?
#
loop_
_entity_poly.entity_id
_entity_poly.type
_entity_poly.pdbx_seq_one_letter_code
_entity_poly.pdbx_strand_id
1 'polypeptide(L)'
;MRWCKGLLSVFLFLFMYGCNEPATVYPYSDITLNSLDSLRNKQYAISPKAVKWYIDSLRLASKDTTFVDLYVNRYYANGNPYIWIDMRGASERVDSLVDVLSGIENEAISKKTVFFSQITEALGSIRRLDFKPHRNINYTLASLEYFSTKAFLRYVAGMHFGFINPGKFMNRLEMEEPEDSLCEKYRTLYDIPTQKCDRKYLDSMLACAASSILAREMRNTACRNRNYTFLREQYARKDLTLAQRRALAVNMERFRWQVPSGEGKYVWINVPDFILR
;
A
#
# COMPACT_ATOMS: atom_id res chain seq x y z
N MET A 1 -45.29 -30.72 -54.27
CA MET A 1 -44.19 -31.34 -53.54
C MET A 1 -42.87 -30.71 -53.98
N ARG A 2 -42.53 -29.53 -53.43
CA ARG A 2 -41.26 -28.86 -53.71
C ARG A 2 -41.13 -27.70 -52.70
N TRP A 3 -40.88 -27.99 -51.46
CA TRP A 3 -40.55 -27.00 -50.46
C TRP A 3 -40.03 -27.73 -49.20
N CYS A 4 -38.79 -28.13 -49.16
CA CYS A 4 -38.10 -28.60 -47.96
C CYS A 4 -36.58 -28.85 -48.19
N LYS A 5 -35.89 -28.00 -48.99
CA LYS A 5 -34.44 -28.13 -49.17
C LYS A 5 -33.66 -26.86 -48.83
N GLY A 6 -34.34 -25.82 -48.34
CA GLY A 6 -33.69 -24.53 -48.06
C GLY A 6 -33.38 -24.26 -46.58
N LEU A 7 -33.84 -25.07 -45.63
CA LEU A 7 -33.70 -24.77 -44.20
C LEU A 7 -32.56 -25.52 -43.50
N LEU A 8 -31.91 -26.46 -44.17
CA LEU A 8 -30.81 -27.24 -43.56
C LEU A 8 -29.43 -26.59 -43.76
N SER A 9 -29.31 -25.62 -44.67
CA SER A 9 -28.02 -24.98 -44.98
C SER A 9 -27.71 -23.74 -44.12
N VAL A 10 -28.70 -23.17 -43.41
CA VAL A 10 -28.50 -21.98 -42.55
C VAL A 10 -28.10 -22.38 -41.15
N PHE A 11 -28.39 -23.60 -40.69
CA PHE A 11 -28.04 -24.05 -39.33
C PHE A 11 -26.61 -24.55 -39.19
N LEU A 12 -25.89 -24.78 -40.29
CA LEU A 12 -24.50 -25.28 -40.26
C LEU A 12 -23.46 -24.15 -40.22
N PHE A 13 -23.87 -22.88 -40.44
CA PHE A 13 -22.95 -21.73 -40.41
C PHE A 13 -22.90 -20.99 -39.07
N LEU A 14 -23.77 -21.34 -38.12
CA LEU A 14 -23.83 -20.70 -36.79
C LEU A 14 -22.95 -21.37 -35.73
N PHE A 15 -22.25 -22.45 -36.05
CA PHE A 15 -21.37 -23.16 -35.11
C PHE A 15 -19.87 -22.92 -35.31
N MET A 16 -19.48 -22.03 -36.25
CA MET A 16 -18.06 -21.75 -36.53
C MET A 16 -17.60 -20.37 -36.06
N TYR A 17 -18.40 -19.64 -35.25
CA TYR A 17 -17.86 -18.61 -34.42
C TYR A 17 -17.42 -19.25 -33.10
N GLY A 18 -16.37 -20.06 -33.19
CA GLY A 18 -15.57 -20.40 -32.03
C GLY A 18 -15.07 -19.10 -31.46
N CYS A 19 -15.37 -18.86 -30.19
CA CYS A 19 -14.77 -17.82 -29.39
C CYS A 19 -13.24 -17.92 -29.55
N ASN A 20 -12.67 -17.09 -30.40
CA ASN A 20 -11.28 -16.66 -30.22
C ASN A 20 -11.28 -15.73 -29.01
N GLU A 21 -11.33 -16.31 -27.84
CA GLU A 21 -10.81 -15.60 -26.68
C GLU A 21 -9.35 -15.27 -27.01
N PRO A 22 -8.96 -13.99 -26.95
CA PRO A 22 -7.55 -13.65 -27.07
C PRO A 22 -6.85 -14.48 -26.01
N ALA A 23 -5.90 -15.32 -26.43
CA ALA A 23 -5.06 -16.07 -25.51
C ALA A 23 -4.51 -15.05 -24.53
N THR A 24 -4.99 -15.11 -23.29
CA THR A 24 -4.42 -14.33 -22.20
C THR A 24 -2.97 -14.80 -22.11
N VAL A 25 -2.08 -14.00 -22.68
CA VAL A 25 -0.64 -14.21 -22.53
C VAL A 25 -0.38 -13.97 -21.04
N TYR A 26 -0.43 -15.06 -20.29
CA TYR A 26 0.03 -15.01 -18.90
C TYR A 26 1.50 -14.61 -18.94
N PRO A 27 1.93 -13.65 -18.11
CA PRO A 27 3.32 -13.20 -18.06
C PRO A 27 4.28 -14.27 -17.51
N TYR A 28 3.92 -15.54 -17.58
CA TYR A 28 4.68 -16.71 -17.15
C TYR A 28 5.34 -17.45 -18.33
N SER A 29 5.66 -16.71 -19.41
CA SER A 29 6.35 -17.27 -20.58
C SER A 29 7.74 -17.84 -20.28
N ASP A 30 8.26 -17.64 -19.04
CA ASP A 30 9.58 -18.11 -18.64
C ASP A 30 9.56 -19.42 -17.86
N ILE A 31 8.43 -20.13 -17.77
CA ILE A 31 8.39 -21.47 -17.20
C ILE A 31 9.00 -22.43 -18.22
N THR A 32 10.24 -22.79 -17.98
CA THR A 32 10.98 -23.81 -18.76
C THR A 32 10.70 -25.21 -18.22
N LEU A 33 11.06 -26.25 -18.99
CA LEU A 33 11.04 -27.64 -18.51
C LEU A 33 11.87 -27.83 -17.22
N ASN A 34 12.97 -27.08 -17.08
CA ASN A 34 13.77 -27.03 -15.86
C ASN A 34 13.00 -26.48 -14.66
N SER A 35 12.07 -25.53 -14.90
CA SER A 35 11.20 -24.99 -13.85
C SER A 35 10.23 -26.06 -13.33
N LEU A 36 9.72 -26.95 -14.21
CA LEU A 36 8.84 -28.06 -13.82
C LEU A 36 9.58 -29.12 -13.00
N ASP A 37 10.83 -29.40 -13.34
CA ASP A 37 11.66 -30.31 -12.55
C ASP A 37 12.03 -29.71 -11.18
N SER A 38 12.25 -28.40 -11.13
CA SER A 38 12.45 -27.67 -9.88
C SER A 38 11.22 -27.74 -8.97
N LEU A 39 10.00 -27.67 -9.53
CA LEU A 39 8.75 -27.78 -8.78
C LEU A 39 8.53 -29.16 -8.13
N ARG A 40 9.15 -30.22 -8.66
CA ARG A 40 9.12 -31.56 -8.04
C ARG A 40 10.05 -31.68 -6.84
N ASN A 41 10.98 -30.76 -6.66
CA ASN A 41 11.88 -30.76 -5.53
C ASN A 41 11.14 -30.33 -4.25
N LYS A 42 11.32 -31.04 -3.14
CA LYS A 42 10.69 -30.73 -1.83
C LYS A 42 10.98 -29.31 -1.34
N GLN A 43 12.09 -28.70 -1.77
CA GLN A 43 12.42 -27.31 -1.39
C GLN A 43 11.43 -26.27 -1.95
N TYR A 44 10.67 -26.62 -3.01
CA TYR A 44 9.65 -25.76 -3.61
C TYR A 44 8.23 -26.08 -3.12
N ALA A 45 8.09 -27.01 -2.20
CA ALA A 45 6.79 -27.35 -1.63
C ALA A 45 6.27 -26.22 -0.73
N ILE A 46 5.12 -25.70 -1.06
CA ILE A 46 4.43 -24.69 -0.24
C ILE A 46 3.75 -25.38 0.93
N SER A 47 4.13 -24.99 2.14
CA SER A 47 3.54 -25.47 3.38
C SER A 47 2.88 -24.33 4.14
N PRO A 48 1.54 -24.31 4.30
CA PRO A 48 0.83 -23.28 5.06
C PRO A 48 1.37 -23.13 6.49
N LYS A 49 1.75 -24.24 7.12
CA LYS A 49 2.34 -24.22 8.47
C LYS A 49 3.70 -23.52 8.50
N ALA A 50 4.55 -23.77 7.49
CA ALA A 50 5.85 -23.12 7.38
C ALA A 50 5.69 -21.62 7.07
N VAL A 51 4.81 -21.27 6.15
CA VAL A 51 4.50 -19.84 5.84
C VAL A 51 4.04 -19.12 7.11
N LYS A 52 3.10 -19.71 7.85
CA LYS A 52 2.63 -19.12 9.13
C LYS A 52 3.79 -18.92 10.11
N TRP A 53 4.63 -19.92 10.28
CA TRP A 53 5.78 -19.86 11.19
C TRP A 53 6.74 -18.72 10.81
N TYR A 54 7.02 -18.55 9.50
CA TYR A 54 7.87 -17.45 9.03
C TYR A 54 7.22 -16.08 9.21
N ILE A 55 5.90 -15.94 9.00
CA ILE A 55 5.18 -14.70 9.29
C ILE A 55 5.27 -14.37 10.79
N ASP A 56 5.08 -15.36 11.66
CA ASP A 56 5.21 -15.17 13.11
C ASP A 56 6.63 -14.75 13.49
N SER A 57 7.65 -15.33 12.85
CA SER A 57 9.05 -14.95 13.06
C SER A 57 9.33 -13.50 12.62
N LEU A 58 8.84 -13.09 11.44
CA LEU A 58 8.99 -11.74 10.91
C LEU A 58 8.30 -10.71 11.80
N ARG A 59 7.09 -11.01 12.26
CA ARG A 59 6.30 -10.18 13.15
C ARG A 59 6.99 -9.97 14.51
N LEU A 60 7.54 -11.02 15.10
CA LEU A 60 8.24 -10.97 16.39
C LEU A 60 9.60 -10.25 16.28
N ALA A 61 10.27 -10.37 15.15
CA ALA A 61 11.52 -9.66 14.88
C ALA A 61 11.33 -8.18 14.51
N SER A 62 10.10 -7.76 14.21
CA SER A 62 9.81 -6.38 13.81
C SER A 62 9.98 -5.43 15.00
N LYS A 63 10.81 -4.39 14.79
CA LYS A 63 11.01 -3.29 15.75
C LYS A 63 10.09 -2.09 15.46
N ASP A 64 9.23 -2.19 14.46
CA ASP A 64 8.33 -1.12 14.09
C ASP A 64 7.20 -0.97 15.13
N THR A 65 6.97 0.26 15.57
CA THR A 65 6.03 0.58 16.65
C THR A 65 4.91 1.52 16.20
N THR A 66 4.78 1.75 14.89
CA THR A 66 3.69 2.58 14.39
C THR A 66 2.33 1.89 14.61
N PHE A 67 1.27 2.67 14.71
CA PHE A 67 -0.09 2.12 14.87
C PHE A 67 -0.43 1.10 13.76
N VAL A 68 -0.06 1.41 12.51
CA VAL A 68 -0.27 0.54 11.36
C VAL A 68 0.50 -0.78 11.50
N ASP A 69 1.76 -0.72 11.92
CA ASP A 69 2.58 -1.92 12.05
C ASP A 69 2.10 -2.83 13.19
N LEU A 70 1.69 -2.23 14.31
CA LEU A 70 1.09 -2.97 15.42
C LEU A 70 -0.24 -3.63 15.01
N TYR A 71 -1.01 -2.94 14.17
CA TYR A 71 -2.23 -3.51 13.61
C TYR A 71 -1.94 -4.74 12.73
N VAL A 72 -0.96 -4.64 11.79
CA VAL A 72 -0.54 -5.77 10.94
C VAL A 72 -0.06 -6.95 11.77
N ASN A 73 0.77 -6.67 12.80
CA ASN A 73 1.25 -7.71 13.72
C ASN A 73 0.09 -8.44 14.41
N ARG A 74 -0.92 -7.70 14.84
CA ARG A 74 -2.12 -8.28 15.46
C ARG A 74 -2.98 -9.05 14.46
N TYR A 75 -3.11 -8.54 13.24
CA TYR A 75 -3.84 -9.21 12.15
C TYR A 75 -3.34 -10.64 11.94
N TYR A 76 -2.02 -10.82 11.75
CA TYR A 76 -1.44 -12.14 11.57
C TYR A 76 -1.37 -12.98 12.86
N ALA A 77 -1.20 -12.36 14.02
CA ALA A 77 -1.27 -13.05 15.31
C ALA A 77 -2.62 -13.75 15.53
N ASN A 78 -3.70 -13.11 15.07
CA ASN A 78 -5.06 -13.65 15.16
C ASN A 78 -5.37 -14.74 14.12
N GLY A 79 -4.41 -15.07 13.22
CA GLY A 79 -4.61 -16.09 12.20
C GLY A 79 -5.55 -15.69 11.06
N ASN A 80 -5.67 -14.39 10.78
CA ASN A 80 -6.50 -13.90 9.69
C ASN A 80 -5.97 -14.38 8.32
N PRO A 81 -6.82 -14.42 7.28
CA PRO A 81 -6.47 -14.92 5.95
C PRO A 81 -5.32 -14.14 5.29
N TYR A 82 -4.55 -14.82 4.44
CA TYR A 82 -3.57 -14.19 3.57
C TYR A 82 -4.26 -13.40 2.46
N ILE A 83 -3.64 -12.30 2.07
CA ILE A 83 -4.22 -11.34 1.11
C ILE A 83 -3.46 -11.41 -0.22
N TRP A 84 -2.15 -11.54 -0.17
CA TRP A 84 -1.25 -11.37 -1.31
C TRP A 84 -0.73 -12.68 -1.89
N ILE A 85 -0.89 -13.77 -1.16
CA ILE A 85 -0.45 -15.11 -1.57
C ILE A 85 -1.59 -16.11 -1.50
N ASP A 86 -1.48 -17.15 -2.32
CA ASP A 86 -2.34 -18.32 -2.30
C ASP A 86 -1.51 -19.60 -2.50
N MET A 87 -2.19 -20.73 -2.70
CA MET A 87 -1.52 -22.02 -2.94
C MET A 87 -0.77 -22.08 -4.29
N ARG A 88 -0.94 -21.11 -5.16
CA ARG A 88 -0.26 -20.98 -6.45
C ARG A 88 0.94 -20.05 -6.38
N GLY A 89 1.10 -19.32 -5.28
CA GLY A 89 2.19 -18.38 -5.05
C GLY A 89 1.71 -16.96 -4.86
N ALA A 90 2.34 -15.99 -5.56
CA ALA A 90 1.97 -14.59 -5.49
C ALA A 90 0.68 -14.31 -6.28
N SER A 91 -0.26 -13.60 -5.68
CA SER A 91 -1.48 -13.13 -6.32
C SER A 91 -1.19 -11.92 -7.25
N GLU A 92 -1.97 -11.75 -8.32
CA GLU A 92 -1.91 -10.58 -9.22
C GLU A 92 -2.10 -9.22 -8.51
N ARG A 93 -2.69 -9.23 -7.32
CA ARG A 93 -2.83 -8.03 -6.48
C ARG A 93 -1.47 -7.45 -6.09
N VAL A 94 -0.44 -8.29 -5.97
CA VAL A 94 0.92 -7.82 -5.68
C VAL A 94 1.44 -6.96 -6.82
N ASP A 95 1.13 -7.28 -8.07
CA ASP A 95 1.53 -6.47 -9.23
C ASP A 95 0.88 -5.10 -9.19
N SER A 96 -0.42 -5.05 -8.89
CA SER A 96 -1.14 -3.79 -8.71
C SER A 96 -0.57 -2.95 -7.56
N LEU A 97 -0.16 -3.58 -6.47
CA LEU A 97 0.51 -2.91 -5.36
C LEU A 97 1.88 -2.35 -5.78
N VAL A 98 2.70 -3.18 -6.42
CA VAL A 98 4.05 -2.79 -6.89
C VAL A 98 3.96 -1.65 -7.90
N ASP A 99 3.00 -1.70 -8.84
CA ASP A 99 2.77 -0.64 -9.81
C ASP A 99 2.53 0.70 -9.13
N VAL A 100 1.58 0.77 -8.20
CA VAL A 100 1.28 2.01 -7.46
C VAL A 100 2.47 2.45 -6.62
N LEU A 101 3.14 1.54 -5.89
CA LEU A 101 4.26 1.88 -5.03
C LEU A 101 5.53 2.27 -5.80
N SER A 102 5.66 1.86 -7.07
CA SER A 102 6.80 2.23 -7.91
C SER A 102 6.94 3.74 -8.05
N GLY A 103 5.82 4.46 -8.10
CA GLY A 103 5.72 5.91 -8.22
C GLY A 103 5.72 6.69 -6.90
N ILE A 104 5.89 6.05 -5.75
CA ILE A 104 5.73 6.70 -4.43
C ILE A 104 6.74 7.84 -4.18
N GLU A 105 7.89 7.81 -4.82
CA GLU A 105 8.90 8.88 -4.72
C GLU A 105 8.40 10.19 -5.34
N ASN A 106 7.45 10.14 -6.29
CA ASN A 106 6.78 11.34 -6.81
C ASN A 106 5.87 12.01 -5.75
N GLU A 107 5.54 11.25 -4.72
CA GLU A 107 4.79 11.72 -3.55
C GLU A 107 5.73 12.19 -2.42
N ALA A 108 7.03 12.40 -2.70
CA ALA A 108 8.05 12.76 -1.73
C ALA A 108 8.23 11.75 -0.58
N ILE A 109 7.89 10.49 -0.81
CA ILE A 109 8.02 9.40 0.15
C ILE A 109 9.04 8.39 -0.34
N SER A 110 9.96 8.00 0.54
CA SER A 110 10.97 7.00 0.21
C SER A 110 10.35 5.61 0.02
N LYS A 111 10.81 4.89 -0.99
CA LYS A 111 10.48 3.47 -1.20
C LYS A 111 10.78 2.58 0.01
N LYS A 112 11.72 2.99 0.87
CA LYS A 112 12.03 2.29 2.13
C LYS A 112 10.86 2.32 3.11
N THR A 113 10.09 3.41 3.14
CA THR A 113 8.92 3.58 4.02
C THR A 113 7.87 2.51 3.78
N VAL A 114 7.75 2.05 2.55
CA VAL A 114 6.77 1.05 2.10
C VAL A 114 7.40 -0.29 1.73
N PHE A 115 8.58 -0.60 2.23
CA PHE A 115 9.25 -1.91 2.02
C PHE A 115 9.34 -2.34 0.56
N PHE A 116 9.44 -1.41 -0.37
CA PHE A 116 9.36 -1.68 -1.81
C PHE A 116 10.40 -2.71 -2.28
N SER A 117 11.65 -2.60 -1.79
CA SER A 117 12.72 -3.54 -2.15
C SER A 117 12.46 -4.96 -1.66
N GLN A 118 11.93 -5.11 -0.43
CA GLN A 118 11.60 -6.43 0.12
C GLN A 118 10.50 -7.13 -0.69
N ILE A 119 9.48 -6.36 -1.12
CA ILE A 119 8.37 -6.88 -1.92
C ILE A 119 8.87 -7.28 -3.32
N THR A 120 9.61 -6.41 -4.00
CA THR A 120 10.10 -6.67 -5.36
C THR A 120 11.14 -7.78 -5.42
N GLU A 121 12.02 -7.89 -4.40
CA GLU A 121 12.95 -9.01 -4.27
C GLU A 121 12.20 -10.34 -4.08
N ALA A 122 11.24 -10.39 -3.15
CA ALA A 122 10.45 -11.59 -2.90
C ALA A 122 9.63 -12.00 -4.14
N LEU A 123 8.94 -11.05 -4.77
CA LEU A 123 8.16 -11.30 -5.99
C LEU A 123 9.06 -11.80 -7.13
N GLY A 124 10.22 -11.18 -7.32
CA GLY A 124 11.20 -11.60 -8.32
C GLY A 124 11.74 -13.01 -8.07
N SER A 125 12.02 -13.37 -6.81
CA SER A 125 12.46 -14.72 -6.45
C SER A 125 11.39 -15.77 -6.72
N ILE A 126 10.13 -15.48 -6.41
CA ILE A 126 8.99 -16.37 -6.70
C ILE A 126 8.85 -16.58 -8.21
N ARG A 127 8.92 -15.52 -9.01
CA ARG A 127 8.74 -15.60 -10.46
C ARG A 127 9.85 -16.35 -11.18
N ARG A 128 11.08 -16.20 -10.69
CA ARG A 128 12.24 -16.91 -11.27
C ARG A 128 12.49 -18.27 -10.63
N LEU A 129 11.72 -18.65 -9.59
CA LEU A 129 11.98 -19.84 -8.77
C LEU A 129 13.42 -19.88 -8.23
N ASP A 130 13.97 -18.70 -7.94
CA ASP A 130 15.33 -18.51 -7.44
C ASP A 130 15.29 -18.28 -5.93
N PHE A 131 15.51 -19.37 -5.17
CA PHE A 131 15.47 -19.34 -3.70
C PHE A 131 16.85 -19.64 -3.12
N LYS A 132 17.26 -18.80 -2.17
CA LYS A 132 18.49 -19.01 -1.42
C LYS A 132 18.30 -20.11 -0.36
N PRO A 133 19.36 -20.84 0.05
CA PRO A 133 19.26 -21.93 1.04
C PRO A 133 18.55 -21.54 2.34
N HIS A 134 18.75 -20.29 2.80
CA HIS A 134 18.13 -19.78 4.04
C HIS A 134 16.82 -18.99 3.78
N ARG A 135 16.42 -18.81 2.52
CA ARG A 135 15.22 -18.11 2.08
C ARG A 135 14.46 -18.96 1.08
N ASN A 136 13.97 -20.09 1.55
CA ASN A 136 13.17 -21.01 0.74
C ASN A 136 11.84 -20.38 0.31
N ILE A 137 11.06 -21.09 -0.53
CA ILE A 137 9.78 -20.60 -1.05
C ILE A 137 8.83 -20.17 0.08
N ASN A 138 8.75 -20.88 1.19
CA ASN A 138 7.84 -20.57 2.29
C ASN A 138 8.23 -19.27 3.01
N TYR A 139 9.54 -19.05 3.23
CA TYR A 139 10.05 -17.78 3.74
C TYR A 139 9.74 -16.62 2.79
N THR A 140 9.97 -16.85 1.50
CA THR A 140 9.77 -15.81 0.47
C THR A 140 8.30 -15.43 0.35
N LEU A 141 7.38 -16.40 0.37
CA LEU A 141 5.95 -16.17 0.40
C LEU A 141 5.51 -15.43 1.68
N ALA A 142 6.03 -15.86 2.83
CA ALA A 142 5.75 -15.20 4.11
C ALA A 142 6.24 -13.75 4.12
N SER A 143 7.44 -13.51 3.58
CA SER A 143 8.02 -12.16 3.44
C SER A 143 7.17 -11.30 2.50
N LEU A 144 6.77 -11.84 1.34
CA LEU A 144 5.89 -11.14 0.40
C LEU A 144 4.57 -10.75 1.07
N GLU A 145 3.89 -11.69 1.71
CA GLU A 145 2.61 -11.48 2.39
C GLU A 145 2.71 -10.38 3.46
N TYR A 146 3.68 -10.53 4.37
CA TYR A 146 3.84 -9.64 5.51
C TYR A 146 4.22 -8.21 5.11
N PHE A 147 5.23 -8.07 4.23
CA PHE A 147 5.68 -6.73 3.80
C PHE A 147 4.69 -6.06 2.84
N SER A 148 3.96 -6.81 2.01
CA SER A 148 2.91 -6.25 1.15
C SER A 148 1.76 -5.68 1.99
N THR A 149 1.33 -6.37 3.03
CA THR A 149 0.30 -5.86 3.96
C THR A 149 0.77 -4.59 4.68
N LYS A 150 2.01 -4.60 5.20
CA LYS A 150 2.59 -3.39 5.82
C LYS A 150 2.68 -2.23 4.84
N ALA A 151 3.18 -2.49 3.64
CA ALA A 151 3.34 -1.49 2.60
C ALA A 151 2.01 -0.87 2.18
N PHE A 152 1.03 -1.72 1.92
CA PHE A 152 -0.31 -1.29 1.54
C PHE A 152 -0.95 -0.40 2.62
N LEU A 153 -0.98 -0.87 3.86
CA LEU A 153 -1.59 -0.12 4.95
C LEU A 153 -0.81 1.15 5.31
N ARG A 154 0.53 1.12 5.25
CA ARG A 154 1.35 2.34 5.39
C ARG A 154 1.07 3.34 4.28
N TYR A 155 0.91 2.86 3.04
CA TYR A 155 0.57 3.72 1.91
C TYR A 155 -0.78 4.38 2.10
N VAL A 156 -1.86 3.62 2.29
CA VAL A 156 -3.21 4.18 2.36
C VAL A 156 -3.39 5.07 3.60
N ALA A 157 -2.86 4.67 4.75
CA ALA A 157 -2.91 5.49 5.95
C ALA A 157 -2.06 6.77 5.82
N GLY A 158 -0.84 6.65 5.26
CA GLY A 158 0.05 7.80 5.08
C GLY A 158 -0.47 8.79 4.05
N MET A 159 -1.03 8.31 2.93
CA MET A 159 -1.61 9.19 1.91
C MET A 159 -2.89 9.90 2.40
N HIS A 160 -3.63 9.29 3.32
CA HIS A 160 -4.89 9.85 3.83
C HIS A 160 -4.71 10.71 5.07
N PHE A 161 -3.85 10.32 6.02
CA PHE A 161 -3.67 10.98 7.32
C PHE A 161 -2.30 11.64 7.51
N GLY A 162 -1.39 11.46 6.55
CA GLY A 162 0.01 11.83 6.66
C GLY A 162 0.89 10.69 7.18
N PHE A 163 2.16 10.74 6.77
CA PHE A 163 3.18 9.77 7.21
C PHE A 163 3.81 10.18 8.54
N ILE A 164 3.70 11.46 8.88
CA ILE A 164 4.29 12.07 10.07
C ILE A 164 3.17 12.59 10.97
N ASN A 165 3.22 12.23 12.25
CA ASN A 165 2.29 12.81 13.22
C ASN A 165 2.78 14.22 13.63
N PRO A 166 2.03 15.30 13.26
CA PRO A 166 2.45 16.66 13.57
C PRO A 166 2.57 16.92 15.06
N GLY A 167 1.74 16.32 15.91
CA GLY A 167 1.80 16.49 17.36
C GLY A 167 3.14 16.05 17.99
N LYS A 168 3.86 15.13 17.34
CA LYS A 168 5.19 14.70 17.82
C LYS A 168 6.32 15.71 17.52
N PHE A 169 6.11 16.61 16.56
CA PHE A 169 7.16 17.52 16.07
C PHE A 169 6.85 18.97 16.35
N MET A 170 5.59 19.41 16.31
CA MET A 170 5.23 20.82 16.39
C MET A 170 4.85 21.27 17.80
N ASN A 171 4.38 20.36 18.65
CA ASN A 171 3.94 20.69 20.00
C ASN A 171 5.00 20.38 21.07
N ARG A 172 6.25 20.23 20.67
CA ARG A 172 7.39 20.18 21.59
C ARG A 172 7.76 21.60 22.05
N LEU A 173 6.89 22.22 22.81
CA LEU A 173 7.38 23.12 23.84
C LEU A 173 8.00 22.21 24.88
N GLU A 174 9.34 22.13 24.90
CA GLU A 174 10.10 21.55 26.02
C GLU A 174 9.87 22.44 27.21
N MET A 175 8.74 22.28 27.85
CA MET A 175 8.53 22.77 29.19
C MET A 175 9.03 21.65 30.09
N GLU A 176 9.96 21.98 30.99
CA GLU A 176 10.21 21.23 32.22
C GLU A 176 8.86 20.84 32.81
N GLU A 177 8.75 19.66 33.40
CA GLU A 177 7.45 19.09 33.84
C GLU A 177 6.60 20.17 34.50
N PRO A 178 5.38 20.41 34.01
CA PRO A 178 4.57 21.51 34.48
C PRO A 178 4.16 21.22 35.93
N GLU A 179 4.66 21.99 36.86
CA GLU A 179 4.20 21.94 38.24
C GLU A 179 2.75 22.39 38.42
N ASP A 180 2.10 22.90 37.33
CA ASP A 180 0.77 23.44 37.37
C ASP A 180 -0.14 22.91 36.27
N SER A 181 -1.39 22.54 36.62
CA SER A 181 -2.45 22.06 35.75
C SER A 181 -2.86 23.04 34.62
N LEU A 182 -2.52 24.31 34.74
CA LEU A 182 -2.70 25.33 33.71
C LEU A 182 -1.82 25.09 32.49
N CYS A 183 -0.61 24.58 32.66
CA CYS A 183 0.32 24.29 31.58
C CYS A 183 -0.14 23.12 30.71
N GLU A 184 -0.83 22.15 31.26
CA GLU A 184 -1.40 21.03 30.53
C GLU A 184 -2.54 21.46 29.58
N LYS A 185 -3.37 22.43 30.02
CA LYS A 185 -4.41 23.06 29.22
C LYS A 185 -3.85 23.90 28.07
N TYR A 186 -2.73 24.57 28.27
CA TYR A 186 -2.05 25.34 27.22
C TYR A 186 -1.45 24.41 26.15
N ARG A 187 -0.92 23.25 26.50
CA ARG A 187 -0.44 22.25 25.53
C ARG A 187 -1.56 21.78 24.60
N THR A 188 -2.74 21.50 25.14
CA THR A 188 -3.89 21.04 24.35
C THR A 188 -4.51 22.13 23.46
N LEU A 189 -4.40 23.41 23.83
CA LEU A 189 -4.91 24.53 23.04
C LEU A 189 -4.12 24.77 21.73
N TYR A 190 -2.83 24.41 21.69
CA TYR A 190 -1.97 24.60 20.54
C TYR A 190 -1.70 23.30 19.76
N ASP A 191 -2.32 22.21 20.17
CA ASP A 191 -2.27 20.96 19.41
C ASP A 191 -2.95 21.12 18.05
N ILE A 192 -2.28 20.69 16.98
CA ILE A 192 -2.90 20.64 15.67
C ILE A 192 -3.89 19.47 15.69
N PRO A 193 -5.20 19.75 15.65
CA PRO A 193 -6.22 18.70 15.69
C PRO A 193 -6.24 18.00 14.33
N THR A 194 -5.47 16.93 14.18
CA THR A 194 -5.52 16.11 12.97
C THR A 194 -6.32 14.84 13.21
N GLN A 195 -7.05 14.42 12.20
CA GLN A 195 -7.66 13.10 12.20
C GLN A 195 -6.55 12.04 12.23
N LYS A 196 -6.74 11.02 13.06
CA LYS A 196 -5.79 9.92 13.18
C LYS A 196 -6.36 8.68 12.51
N CYS A 197 -5.47 7.90 11.91
CA CYS A 197 -5.83 6.58 11.41
C CYS A 197 -6.35 5.70 12.55
N ASP A 198 -7.51 5.13 12.38
CA ASP A 198 -8.13 4.23 13.32
C ASP A 198 -8.20 2.78 12.78
N ARG A 199 -8.59 1.86 13.67
CA ARG A 199 -8.73 0.45 13.32
C ARG A 199 -9.80 0.23 12.24
N LYS A 200 -10.93 0.94 12.32
CA LYS A 200 -12.05 0.79 11.39
C LYS A 200 -11.63 1.14 9.96
N TYR A 201 -10.82 2.18 9.80
CA TYR A 201 -10.24 2.54 8.50
C TYR A 201 -9.35 1.42 7.96
N LEU A 202 -8.44 0.87 8.78
CA LEU A 202 -7.54 -0.20 8.36
C LEU A 202 -8.29 -1.49 7.99
N ASP A 203 -9.33 -1.85 8.75
CA ASP A 203 -10.20 -3.00 8.44
C ASP A 203 -10.89 -2.81 7.08
N SER A 204 -11.41 -1.60 6.79
CA SER A 204 -12.04 -1.29 5.50
C SER A 204 -11.04 -1.35 4.34
N MET A 205 -9.80 -0.87 4.54
CA MET A 205 -8.77 -0.93 3.51
C MET A 205 -8.33 -2.37 3.23
N LEU A 206 -8.21 -3.22 4.25
CA LEU A 206 -7.90 -4.64 4.02
C LEU A 206 -9.02 -5.37 3.27
N ALA A 207 -10.29 -5.04 3.53
CA ALA A 207 -11.39 -5.56 2.73
C ALA A 207 -11.29 -5.14 1.25
N CYS A 208 -10.88 -3.90 0.99
CA CYS A 208 -10.60 -3.43 -0.38
C CYS A 208 -9.39 -4.15 -1.02
N ALA A 209 -8.35 -4.44 -0.22
CA ALA A 209 -7.16 -5.16 -0.72
C ALA A 209 -7.49 -6.57 -1.20
N ALA A 210 -8.47 -7.23 -0.59
CA ALA A 210 -8.95 -8.55 -0.99
C ALA A 210 -9.79 -8.52 -2.29
N SER A 211 -10.14 -7.34 -2.80
CA SER A 211 -11.00 -7.17 -3.97
C SER A 211 -10.22 -6.76 -5.22
N SER A 212 -10.89 -6.78 -6.39
CA SER A 212 -10.31 -6.35 -7.68
C SER A 212 -10.15 -4.82 -7.81
N ILE A 213 -10.62 -4.05 -6.84
CA ILE A 213 -10.58 -2.57 -6.88
C ILE A 213 -9.34 -1.96 -6.21
N LEU A 214 -8.41 -2.79 -5.72
CA LEU A 214 -7.22 -2.39 -4.97
C LEU A 214 -6.50 -1.17 -5.57
N ALA A 215 -6.05 -1.25 -6.82
CA ALA A 215 -5.27 -0.19 -7.45
C ALA A 215 -6.07 1.11 -7.60
N ARG A 216 -7.38 1.02 -7.82
CA ARG A 216 -8.27 2.17 -7.86
C ARG A 216 -8.37 2.83 -6.50
N GLU A 217 -8.60 2.06 -5.44
CA GLU A 217 -8.73 2.59 -4.08
C GLU A 217 -7.40 3.18 -3.58
N MET A 218 -6.27 2.57 -3.89
CA MET A 218 -4.95 3.15 -3.59
C MET A 218 -4.77 4.53 -4.26
N ARG A 219 -5.14 4.66 -5.53
CA ARG A 219 -5.09 5.96 -6.22
C ARG A 219 -6.11 6.97 -5.69
N ASN A 220 -7.26 6.49 -5.20
CA ASN A 220 -8.29 7.32 -4.60
C ASN A 220 -7.90 7.91 -3.24
N THR A 221 -7.02 7.24 -2.50
CA THR A 221 -6.48 7.74 -1.22
C THR A 221 -5.52 8.92 -1.41
N ALA A 222 -5.01 9.17 -2.61
CA ALA A 222 -4.14 10.31 -2.87
C ALA A 222 -4.87 11.64 -2.59
N CYS A 223 -4.15 12.57 -2.00
CA CYS A 223 -4.68 13.91 -1.73
C CYS A 223 -5.10 14.60 -3.04
N ARG A 224 -6.36 14.99 -3.14
CA ARG A 224 -6.95 15.64 -4.34
C ARG A 224 -6.97 17.17 -4.27
N ASN A 225 -6.33 17.75 -3.28
CA ASN A 225 -6.23 19.20 -3.15
C ASN A 225 -5.44 19.78 -4.34
N ARG A 226 -5.96 20.86 -4.96
CA ARG A 226 -5.30 21.53 -6.10
C ARG A 226 -3.89 22.00 -5.75
N ASN A 227 -3.67 22.51 -4.55
CA ASN A 227 -2.36 22.96 -4.12
C ASN A 227 -1.40 21.79 -3.92
N TYR A 228 -1.89 20.65 -3.45
CA TYR A 228 -1.09 19.42 -3.38
C TYR A 228 -0.63 18.97 -4.77
N THR A 229 -1.53 18.95 -5.74
CA THR A 229 -1.20 18.59 -7.13
C THR A 229 -0.13 19.52 -7.68
N PHE A 230 -0.26 20.83 -7.48
CA PHE A 230 0.76 21.79 -7.86
C PHE A 230 2.12 21.53 -7.20
N LEU A 231 2.15 21.28 -5.88
CA LEU A 231 3.39 20.97 -5.17
C LEU A 231 4.06 19.70 -5.70
N ARG A 232 3.27 18.67 -6.01
CA ARG A 232 3.75 17.42 -6.60
C ARG A 232 4.37 17.65 -7.98
N GLU A 233 3.74 18.45 -8.83
CA GLU A 233 4.28 18.83 -10.13
C GLU A 233 5.60 19.59 -9.99
N GLN A 234 5.67 20.55 -9.06
CA GLN A 234 6.93 21.24 -8.76
C GLN A 234 8.00 20.29 -8.23
N TYR A 235 7.63 19.34 -7.36
CA TYR A 235 8.55 18.35 -6.79
C TYR A 235 9.18 17.44 -7.85
N ALA A 236 8.47 17.15 -8.94
CA ALA A 236 8.96 16.35 -10.05
C ALA A 236 10.07 17.03 -10.88
N ARG A 237 10.29 18.33 -10.72
CA ARG A 237 11.35 19.07 -11.44
C ARG A 237 12.74 18.58 -11.06
N LYS A 238 13.65 18.55 -12.03
CA LYS A 238 15.04 18.07 -11.84
C LYS A 238 15.99 19.15 -11.36
N ASP A 239 15.65 20.41 -11.57
CA ASP A 239 16.49 21.59 -11.31
C ASP A 239 16.38 22.13 -9.88
N LEU A 240 15.69 21.43 -8.98
CA LEU A 240 15.50 21.85 -7.60
C LEU A 240 16.76 21.68 -6.76
N THR A 241 17.06 22.71 -5.97
CA THR A 241 18.02 22.60 -4.87
C THR A 241 17.49 21.65 -3.79
N LEU A 242 18.40 21.14 -2.95
CA LEU A 242 18.02 20.28 -1.83
C LEU A 242 17.04 20.98 -0.86
N ALA A 243 17.26 22.27 -0.61
CA ALA A 243 16.40 23.09 0.26
C ALA A 243 14.97 23.22 -0.32
N GLN A 244 14.87 23.54 -1.62
CA GLN A 244 13.58 23.61 -2.30
C GLN A 244 12.85 22.27 -2.30
N ARG A 245 13.56 21.18 -2.60
CA ARG A 245 12.98 19.83 -2.58
C ARG A 245 12.44 19.45 -1.20
N ARG A 246 13.20 19.77 -0.13
CA ARG A 246 12.75 19.56 1.25
C ARG A 246 11.53 20.39 1.60
N ALA A 247 11.50 21.66 1.22
CA ALA A 247 10.36 22.54 1.46
C ALA A 247 9.09 22.02 0.77
N LEU A 248 9.21 21.59 -0.48
CA LEU A 248 8.08 20.97 -1.21
C LEU A 248 7.59 19.69 -0.52
N ALA A 249 8.49 18.79 -0.13
CA ALA A 249 8.15 17.56 0.56
C ALA A 249 7.40 17.80 1.88
N VAL A 250 7.88 18.77 2.70
CA VAL A 250 7.22 19.15 3.95
C VAL A 250 5.82 19.72 3.71
N ASN A 251 5.65 20.55 2.69
CA ASN A 251 4.34 21.11 2.38
C ASN A 251 3.39 20.05 1.79
N MET A 252 3.88 19.11 0.98
CA MET A 252 3.08 17.97 0.52
C MET A 252 2.60 17.12 1.72
N GLU A 253 3.46 16.87 2.71
CA GLU A 253 3.08 16.15 3.93
C GLU A 253 2.00 16.89 4.71
N ARG A 254 2.10 18.22 4.87
CA ARG A 254 1.10 19.05 5.54
C ARG A 254 -0.28 18.96 4.89
N PHE A 255 -0.35 18.87 3.56
CA PHE A 255 -1.61 18.71 2.84
C PHE A 255 -2.26 17.33 3.01
N ARG A 256 -1.53 16.32 3.47
CA ARG A 256 -2.10 15.01 3.81
C ARG A 256 -2.77 15.01 5.17
N TRP A 257 -2.38 15.92 6.06
CA TRP A 257 -3.00 15.99 7.38
C TRP A 257 -4.46 16.44 7.26
N GLN A 258 -5.35 15.59 7.70
CA GLN A 258 -6.77 15.89 7.74
C GLN A 258 -7.04 16.72 8.99
N VAL A 259 -7.24 18.02 8.80
CA VAL A 259 -7.69 18.91 9.87
C VAL A 259 -9.21 18.90 9.87
N PRO A 260 -9.87 18.65 11.01
CA PRO A 260 -11.32 18.73 11.08
C PRO A 260 -11.80 20.11 10.61
N SER A 261 -12.72 20.12 9.67
CA SER A 261 -13.42 21.38 9.32
C SER A 261 -14.27 21.79 10.52
N GLY A 262 -13.91 22.90 11.15
CA GLY A 262 -14.73 23.45 12.23
C GLY A 262 -16.10 23.84 11.68
N GLU A 263 -17.15 23.25 12.23
CA GLU A 263 -18.51 23.77 12.05
C GLU A 263 -18.63 25.00 12.94
N GLY A 264 -18.66 26.18 12.32
CA GLY A 264 -18.86 27.43 13.07
C GLY A 264 -18.14 28.64 12.47
N LYS A 265 -18.41 29.77 13.06
CA LYS A 265 -17.69 31.01 12.73
C LYS A 265 -16.32 30.95 13.36
N TYR A 266 -15.27 31.20 12.56
CA TYR A 266 -13.90 31.31 13.06
C TYR A 266 -13.24 32.58 12.56
N VAL A 267 -12.23 33.03 13.29
CA VAL A 267 -11.38 34.14 12.91
C VAL A 267 -10.04 33.57 12.48
N TRP A 268 -9.62 33.88 11.27
CA TRP A 268 -8.32 33.50 10.76
C TRP A 268 -7.34 34.65 10.97
N ILE A 269 -6.32 34.43 11.80
CA ILE A 269 -5.23 35.38 12.02
C ILE A 269 -3.97 34.84 11.33
N ASN A 270 -3.55 35.50 10.27
CA ASN A 270 -2.27 35.22 9.63
C ASN A 270 -1.20 36.13 10.24
N VAL A 271 -0.56 35.68 11.30
CA VAL A 271 0.43 36.47 12.04
C VAL A 271 1.61 36.92 11.16
N PRO A 272 2.18 36.07 10.27
CA PRO A 272 3.25 36.50 9.37
C PRO A 272 2.88 37.65 8.43
N ASP A 273 1.63 37.73 8.00
CA ASP A 273 1.13 38.75 7.06
C ASP A 273 0.39 39.88 7.77
N PHE A 274 0.22 39.80 9.09
CA PHE A 274 -0.60 40.75 9.88
C PHE A 274 -2.02 40.94 9.36
N ILE A 275 -2.61 39.85 8.80
CA ILE A 275 -3.97 39.89 8.21
C ILE A 275 -4.92 39.10 9.10
N LEU A 276 -6.07 39.77 9.40
CA LEU A 276 -7.24 39.17 10.03
C LEU A 276 -8.33 38.99 8.96
N ARG A 277 -8.90 37.81 8.85
CA ARG A 277 -9.99 37.49 7.90
C ARG A 277 -11.12 36.75 8.61
#